data_6b257b8cffc2bccc68516345c78ed284
#
_entry.id   6b257b8cffc2bccc68516345c78ed284
#
_cell.length_a   1.000
_cell.length_b   1.000
_cell.length_c   1.000
_cell.angle_alpha   90.00
_cell.angle_beta   90.00
_cell.angle_gamma   90.00
#
_symmetry.space_group_name_H-M   'P 1'
#
loop_
_entity.id
_entity.type
_entity.pdbx_description
1 polymer ?
#
loop_
_entity_poly.entity_id
_entity_poly.type
_entity_poly.pdbx_seq_one_letter_code
_entity_poly.pdbx_strand_id
1 'polypeptide(L)'
;MASVQIRANGLKALQQRLKQARDNLQIALEIKLLYLGEEAVTHAKLHKGYKDRTANLKNSISFALYCDGKPVTMEAGKVNSAEAQAEVDSNLQAYAQAHVEPKGYTLIVVAGMNYGRYVEDKGYNVLHLTRYFLQDELKKIVLETIEDVKNGNV
;
A
#
# COMPACT_ATOMS: atom_id res chain seq x y z
N MET A 1 31.84 -30.47 42.80
CA MET A 1 31.04 -30.46 41.55
C MET A 1 30.68 -29.02 41.21
N ALA A 2 31.05 -28.52 40.06
CA ALA A 2 30.66 -27.19 39.63
C ALA A 2 29.38 -27.30 38.77
N SER A 3 28.35 -26.54 39.12
CA SER A 3 27.10 -26.50 38.35
C SER A 3 26.79 -25.06 37.91
N VAL A 4 26.36 -24.88 36.67
CA VAL A 4 25.88 -23.62 36.16
C VAL A 4 24.36 -23.73 35.98
N GLN A 5 23.61 -22.90 36.70
CA GLN A 5 22.16 -22.77 36.52
C GLN A 5 21.85 -21.49 35.74
N ILE A 6 21.27 -21.65 34.55
CA ILE A 6 20.75 -20.53 33.75
C ILE A 6 19.24 -20.42 34.03
N ARG A 7 18.80 -19.32 34.64
CA ARG A 7 17.38 -19.07 34.87
C ARG A 7 16.75 -18.42 33.66
N ALA A 8 15.82 -19.13 33.06
CA ALA A 8 15.14 -18.68 31.83
C ALA A 8 13.98 -17.65 32.03
N ASN A 9 13.77 -17.18 33.28
CA ASN A 9 12.63 -16.29 33.60
C ASN A 9 12.69 -14.94 32.87
N GLY A 10 13.87 -14.45 32.53
CA GLY A 10 14.04 -13.24 31.71
C GLY A 10 13.72 -13.43 30.22
N LEU A 11 13.83 -14.65 29.69
CA LEU A 11 13.59 -14.94 28.29
C LEU A 11 12.13 -14.77 27.89
N LYS A 12 11.19 -15.19 28.72
CA LYS A 12 9.75 -15.01 28.46
C LYS A 12 9.36 -13.54 28.42
N ALA A 13 9.86 -12.75 29.38
CA ALA A 13 9.62 -11.30 29.39
C ALA A 13 10.23 -10.60 28.18
N LEU A 14 11.44 -11.00 27.76
CA LEU A 14 12.09 -10.50 26.57
C LEU A 14 11.31 -10.87 25.30
N GLN A 15 10.87 -12.11 25.18
CA GLN A 15 10.04 -12.56 24.05
C GLN A 15 8.72 -11.79 23.94
N GLN A 16 8.05 -11.51 25.07
CA GLN A 16 6.84 -10.71 25.10
C GLN A 16 7.10 -9.26 24.65
N ARG A 17 8.18 -8.62 25.11
CA ARG A 17 8.56 -7.27 24.69
C ARG A 17 8.90 -7.21 23.21
N LEU A 18 9.63 -8.18 22.69
CA LEU A 18 9.96 -8.26 21.28
C LEU A 18 8.71 -8.45 20.41
N LYS A 19 7.77 -9.30 20.85
CA LYS A 19 6.50 -9.48 20.18
C LYS A 19 5.70 -8.18 20.15
N GLN A 20 5.57 -7.50 21.28
CA GLN A 20 4.84 -6.23 21.37
C GLN A 20 5.48 -5.13 20.50
N ALA A 21 6.81 -5.01 20.53
CA ALA A 21 7.52 -4.06 19.67
C ALA A 21 7.29 -4.35 18.18
N ARG A 22 7.31 -5.61 17.79
CA ARG A 22 7.00 -6.03 16.41
C ARG A 22 5.56 -5.68 16.02
N ASP A 23 4.60 -5.96 16.88
CA ASP A 23 3.18 -5.70 16.62
C ASP A 23 2.92 -4.18 16.51
N ASN A 24 3.53 -3.37 17.36
CA ASN A 24 3.47 -1.91 17.28
C ASN A 24 4.07 -1.37 15.99
N LEU A 25 5.24 -1.90 15.59
CA LEU A 25 5.90 -1.54 14.33
C LEU A 25 5.03 -1.86 13.13
N GLN A 26 4.39 -3.03 13.13
CA GLN A 26 3.48 -3.44 12.07
C GLN A 26 2.31 -2.47 11.94
N ILE A 27 1.65 -2.10 13.04
CA ILE A 27 0.55 -1.15 13.06
C ILE A 27 1.00 0.23 12.53
N ALA A 28 2.14 0.73 13.01
CA ALA A 28 2.67 2.02 12.57
C ALA A 28 2.99 2.04 11.07
N LEU A 29 3.56 0.96 10.54
CA LEU A 29 3.86 0.80 9.12
C LEU A 29 2.59 0.71 8.27
N GLU A 30 1.59 -0.05 8.71
CA GLU A 30 0.29 -0.14 8.03
C GLU A 30 -0.38 1.21 7.89
N ILE A 31 -0.42 2.02 8.96
CA ILE A 31 -0.97 3.36 8.92
C ILE A 31 -0.24 4.23 7.89
N LYS A 32 1.09 4.23 7.89
CA LYS A 32 1.89 5.00 6.93
C LYS A 32 1.62 4.55 5.48
N LEU A 33 1.49 3.24 5.25
CA LEU A 33 1.21 2.69 3.91
C LEU A 33 -0.22 2.97 3.43
N LEU A 34 -1.20 3.01 4.34
CA LEU A 34 -2.57 3.43 4.02
C LEU A 34 -2.59 4.89 3.56
N TYR A 35 -1.95 5.79 4.30
CA TYR A 35 -1.81 7.20 3.88
C TYR A 35 -1.11 7.33 2.54
N LEU A 36 -0.05 6.56 2.31
CA LEU A 36 0.65 6.55 1.02
C LEU A 36 -0.27 6.11 -0.12
N GLY A 37 -1.16 5.14 0.09
CA GLY A 37 -2.17 4.72 -0.89
C GLY A 37 -3.14 5.85 -1.25
N GLU A 38 -3.67 6.56 -0.25
CA GLU A 38 -4.55 7.72 -0.45
C GLU A 38 -3.83 8.88 -1.16
N GLU A 39 -2.59 9.17 -0.76
CA GLU A 39 -1.75 10.19 -1.40
C GLU A 39 -1.44 9.84 -2.84
N ALA A 40 -1.18 8.58 -3.15
CA ALA A 40 -0.93 8.11 -4.52
C ALA A 40 -2.15 8.32 -5.42
N VAL A 41 -3.35 8.00 -4.93
CA VAL A 41 -4.61 8.26 -5.65
C VAL A 41 -4.78 9.77 -5.90
N THR A 42 -4.54 10.59 -4.89
CA THR A 42 -4.61 12.04 -4.99
C THR A 42 -3.59 12.59 -5.98
N HIS A 43 -2.34 12.12 -5.90
CA HIS A 43 -1.26 12.51 -6.81
C HIS A 43 -1.61 12.18 -8.25
N ALA A 44 -2.12 10.97 -8.52
CA ALA A 44 -2.51 10.56 -9.86
C ALA A 44 -3.64 11.43 -10.44
N LYS A 45 -4.62 11.80 -9.61
CA LYS A 45 -5.73 12.66 -10.01
C LYS A 45 -5.28 14.10 -10.31
N LEU A 46 -4.33 14.62 -9.56
CA LEU A 46 -3.81 15.99 -9.72
C LEU A 46 -2.84 16.12 -10.90
N HIS A 47 -2.07 15.08 -11.21
CA HIS A 47 -1.03 15.11 -12.25
C HIS A 47 -1.43 14.42 -13.54
N LYS A 48 -2.72 14.19 -13.74
CA LYS A 48 -3.23 13.58 -14.98
C LYS A 48 -2.88 14.39 -16.21
N GLY A 49 -2.43 13.72 -17.28
CA GLY A 49 -2.04 14.33 -18.54
C GLY A 49 -3.13 14.31 -19.63
N TYR A 50 -4.35 13.91 -19.28
CA TYR A 50 -5.47 13.75 -20.22
C TYR A 50 -6.66 14.63 -19.86
N LYS A 51 -7.52 14.89 -20.85
CA LYS A 51 -8.78 15.63 -20.63
C LYS A 51 -9.88 14.68 -20.19
N ASP A 52 -10.61 15.05 -19.15
CA ASP A 52 -11.79 14.32 -18.71
C ASP A 52 -12.95 14.54 -19.68
N ARG A 53 -13.60 13.45 -20.11
CA ARG A 53 -14.91 13.49 -20.78
C ARG A 53 -16.03 13.19 -19.80
N THR A 54 -15.91 12.05 -19.11
CA THR A 54 -16.88 11.58 -18.10
C THR A 54 -16.30 11.60 -16.68
N ALA A 55 -15.03 11.95 -16.52
CA ALA A 55 -14.21 11.82 -15.33
C ALA A 55 -14.02 10.35 -14.84
N ASN A 56 -14.55 9.37 -15.54
CA ASN A 56 -14.49 7.96 -15.09
C ASN A 56 -13.06 7.44 -14.96
N LEU A 57 -12.16 7.76 -15.91
CA LEU A 57 -10.77 7.33 -15.82
C LEU A 57 -10.08 7.90 -14.56
N LYS A 58 -10.19 9.20 -14.33
CA LYS A 58 -9.67 9.87 -13.13
C LYS A 58 -10.26 9.29 -11.85
N ASN A 59 -11.58 9.10 -11.84
CA ASN A 59 -12.30 8.65 -10.66
C ASN A 59 -12.16 7.14 -10.42
N SER A 60 -11.71 6.37 -11.42
CA SER A 60 -11.44 4.93 -11.30
C SER A 60 -10.12 4.58 -10.62
N ILE A 61 -9.28 5.59 -10.33
CA ILE A 61 -8.01 5.34 -9.65
C ILE A 61 -8.30 4.80 -8.25
N SER A 62 -7.75 3.64 -7.99
CA SER A 62 -8.03 2.79 -6.84
C SER A 62 -6.74 2.34 -6.20
N PHE A 63 -6.77 1.98 -4.91
CA PHE A 63 -5.64 1.32 -4.28
C PHE A 63 -6.07 0.15 -3.40
N ALA A 64 -5.15 -0.76 -3.16
CA ALA A 64 -5.29 -1.84 -2.21
C ALA A 64 -3.98 -2.06 -1.45
N LEU A 65 -4.06 -2.36 -0.18
CA LEU A 65 -2.94 -2.75 0.68
C LEU A 65 -3.15 -4.18 1.15
N TYR A 66 -2.12 -4.98 1.01
CA TYR A 66 -2.06 -6.36 1.48
C TYR A 66 -0.91 -6.54 2.46
N CYS A 67 -1.08 -7.44 3.42
CA CYS A 67 -0.04 -7.90 4.32
C CYS A 67 -0.03 -9.43 4.31
N ASP A 68 1.10 -10.03 3.98
CA ASP A 68 1.29 -11.48 3.89
C ASP A 68 0.21 -12.18 3.04
N GLY A 69 -0.10 -11.58 1.90
CA GLY A 69 -1.10 -12.09 0.96
C GLY A 69 -2.55 -11.86 1.34
N LYS A 70 -2.82 -11.22 2.49
CA LYS A 70 -4.18 -10.94 2.97
C LYS A 70 -4.52 -9.46 2.81
N PRO A 71 -5.74 -9.11 2.39
CA PRO A 71 -6.14 -7.73 2.25
C PRO A 71 -6.22 -7.02 3.61
N VAL A 72 -5.56 -5.86 3.70
CA VAL A 72 -5.70 -4.90 4.80
C VAL A 72 -6.81 -3.92 4.46
N THR A 73 -6.76 -3.37 3.24
CA THR A 73 -7.81 -2.51 2.68
C THR A 73 -7.88 -2.64 1.17
N MET A 74 -9.05 -2.37 0.61
CA MET A 74 -9.29 -2.21 -0.82
C MET A 74 -10.22 -1.03 -1.03
N GLU A 75 -9.70 0.03 -1.64
CA GLU A 75 -10.48 1.24 -1.92
C GLU A 75 -10.61 1.46 -3.42
N ALA A 76 -11.75 1.06 -3.95
CA ALA A 76 -12.10 1.28 -5.34
C ALA A 76 -12.51 2.72 -5.59
N GLY A 77 -12.04 3.28 -6.69
CA GLY A 77 -12.48 4.57 -7.18
C GLY A 77 -13.98 4.58 -7.48
N LYS A 78 -14.63 5.72 -7.33
CA LYS A 78 -16.07 5.87 -7.56
C LYS A 78 -16.35 6.55 -8.89
N VAL A 79 -17.07 5.85 -9.77
CA VAL A 79 -17.38 6.28 -11.14
C VAL A 79 -18.89 6.47 -11.34
N ASN A 80 -19.28 7.01 -12.49
CA ASN A 80 -20.61 7.59 -12.68
C ASN A 80 -21.75 6.57 -12.99
N SER A 81 -21.43 5.31 -13.33
CA SER A 81 -22.44 4.30 -13.63
C SER A 81 -22.19 3.00 -12.90
N ALA A 82 -23.21 2.19 -12.69
CA ALA A 82 -23.11 0.89 -12.06
C ALA A 82 -22.23 -0.09 -12.86
N GLU A 83 -22.34 -0.04 -14.21
CA GLU A 83 -21.51 -0.88 -15.08
C GLU A 83 -20.03 -0.50 -14.99
N ALA A 84 -19.73 0.81 -15.04
CA ALA A 84 -18.36 1.30 -14.88
C ALA A 84 -17.81 0.99 -13.46
N GLN A 85 -18.64 1.06 -12.43
CA GLN A 85 -18.23 0.69 -11.07
C GLN A 85 -17.89 -0.80 -10.97
N ALA A 86 -18.72 -1.67 -11.57
CA ALA A 86 -18.45 -3.11 -11.61
C ALA A 86 -17.13 -3.43 -12.35
N GLU A 87 -16.82 -2.69 -13.42
CA GLU A 87 -15.54 -2.79 -14.13
C GLU A 87 -14.37 -2.40 -13.23
N VAL A 88 -14.46 -1.28 -12.51
CA VAL A 88 -13.43 -0.80 -11.58
C VAL A 88 -13.19 -1.81 -10.46
N ASP A 89 -14.24 -2.30 -9.83
CA ASP A 89 -14.16 -3.25 -8.73
C ASP A 89 -13.54 -4.58 -9.18
N SER A 90 -13.97 -5.08 -10.35
CA SER A 90 -13.47 -6.32 -10.94
C SER A 90 -11.98 -6.20 -11.33
N ASN A 91 -11.59 -5.09 -11.93
CA ASN A 91 -10.21 -4.87 -12.36
C ASN A 91 -9.25 -4.70 -11.17
N LEU A 92 -9.67 -3.98 -10.12
CA LEU A 92 -8.88 -3.87 -8.90
C LEU A 92 -8.67 -5.24 -8.28
N GLN A 93 -9.71 -6.03 -8.13
CA GLN A 93 -9.64 -7.35 -7.53
C GLN A 93 -8.79 -8.32 -8.36
N ALA A 94 -9.00 -8.37 -9.67
CA ALA A 94 -8.25 -9.24 -10.56
C ALA A 94 -6.76 -8.88 -10.59
N TYR A 95 -6.44 -7.59 -10.65
CA TYR A 95 -5.05 -7.13 -10.64
C TYR A 95 -4.37 -7.44 -9.30
N ALA A 96 -5.07 -7.20 -8.19
CA ALA A 96 -4.55 -7.52 -6.87
C ALA A 96 -4.26 -9.01 -6.71
N GLN A 97 -5.20 -9.88 -7.09
CA GLN A 97 -5.01 -11.34 -7.03
C GLN A 97 -3.81 -11.82 -7.84
N ALA A 98 -3.52 -11.17 -8.97
CA ALA A 98 -2.42 -11.54 -9.85
C ALA A 98 -1.04 -11.05 -9.36
N HIS A 99 -0.97 -10.01 -8.52
CA HIS A 99 0.27 -9.32 -8.20
C HIS A 99 0.56 -9.21 -6.69
N VAL A 100 -0.32 -9.72 -5.83
CA VAL A 100 -0.08 -9.72 -4.38
C VAL A 100 1.04 -10.68 -4.01
N GLU A 101 1.99 -10.19 -3.21
CA GLU A 101 3.08 -10.99 -2.70
C GLU A 101 2.65 -11.81 -1.47
N PRO A 102 3.11 -13.07 -1.33
CA PRO A 102 2.71 -13.93 -0.22
C PRO A 102 3.32 -13.53 1.12
N LYS A 103 4.35 -12.67 1.12
CA LYS A 103 5.03 -12.17 2.32
C LYS A 103 5.26 -10.66 2.24
N GLY A 104 5.13 -10.01 3.39
CA GLY A 104 5.33 -8.57 3.53
C GLY A 104 4.14 -7.75 3.03
N TYR A 105 4.38 -6.47 2.86
CA TYR A 105 3.36 -5.55 2.37
C TYR A 105 3.38 -5.41 0.85
N THR A 106 2.20 -5.40 0.26
CA THR A 106 2.01 -5.08 -1.16
C THR A 106 1.00 -3.94 -1.27
N LEU A 107 1.45 -2.78 -1.73
CA LEU A 107 0.60 -1.64 -2.07
C LEU A 107 0.39 -1.61 -3.59
N ILE A 108 -0.87 -1.64 -4.00
CA ILE A 108 -1.28 -1.68 -5.40
C ILE A 108 -2.10 -0.41 -5.69
N VAL A 109 -1.74 0.29 -6.76
CA VAL A 109 -2.51 1.43 -7.28
C VAL A 109 -2.84 1.15 -8.73
N VAL A 110 -4.11 1.22 -9.09
CA VAL A 110 -4.60 0.95 -10.45
C VAL A 110 -5.55 2.02 -10.93
N ALA A 111 -5.58 2.25 -12.24
CA ALA A 111 -6.67 2.93 -12.92
C ALA A 111 -7.66 1.86 -13.41
N GLY A 112 -8.82 1.79 -12.76
CA GLY A 112 -9.74 0.65 -12.90
C GLY A 112 -10.51 0.56 -14.22
N MET A 113 -10.47 1.60 -15.08
CA MET A 113 -11.09 1.54 -16.40
C MET A 113 -10.19 0.83 -17.43
N ASN A 114 -10.76 -0.08 -18.20
CA ASN A 114 -10.05 -0.90 -19.19
C ASN A 114 -9.23 -0.07 -20.20
N TYR A 115 -9.70 1.10 -20.57
CA TYR A 115 -9.00 1.99 -21.50
C TYR A 115 -7.87 2.83 -20.87
N GLY A 116 -7.67 2.74 -19.55
CA GLY A 116 -6.63 3.49 -18.85
C GLY A 116 -5.23 3.21 -19.40
N ARG A 117 -4.92 1.95 -19.68
CA ARG A 117 -3.65 1.56 -20.32
C ARG A 117 -3.48 2.19 -21.70
N TYR A 118 -4.53 2.23 -22.51
CA TYR A 118 -4.46 2.87 -23.84
C TYR A 118 -4.13 4.36 -23.74
N VAL A 119 -4.71 5.06 -22.74
CA VAL A 119 -4.42 6.47 -22.48
C VAL A 119 -2.96 6.66 -22.06
N GLU A 120 -2.44 5.81 -21.17
CA GLU A 120 -1.04 5.81 -20.75
C GLU A 120 -0.09 5.56 -21.93
N ASP A 121 -0.38 4.56 -22.76
CA ASP A 121 0.43 4.18 -23.94
C ASP A 121 0.47 5.28 -25.01
N LYS A 122 -0.52 6.19 -25.03
CA LYS A 122 -0.54 7.39 -25.87
C LYS A 122 0.33 8.54 -25.35
N GLY A 123 1.02 8.34 -24.23
CA GLY A 123 1.88 9.34 -23.60
C GLY A 123 1.14 10.32 -22.70
N TYR A 124 -0.15 10.09 -22.44
CA TYR A 124 -0.88 10.85 -21.44
C TYR A 124 -0.68 10.21 -20.07
N ASN A 125 -0.18 10.99 -19.11
CA ASN A 125 0.06 10.47 -17.76
C ASN A 125 -1.23 10.03 -17.08
N VAL A 126 -1.34 8.74 -16.75
CA VAL A 126 -2.37 8.18 -15.88
C VAL A 126 -1.76 7.84 -14.51
N LEU A 127 -0.78 6.94 -14.48
CA LEU A 127 -0.08 6.50 -13.28
C LEU A 127 1.45 6.60 -13.39
N HIS A 128 2.00 6.95 -14.55
CA HIS A 128 3.44 6.95 -14.78
C HIS A 128 4.20 7.83 -13.79
N LEU A 129 3.78 9.07 -13.56
CA LEU A 129 4.40 9.98 -12.59
C LEU A 129 4.15 9.50 -11.14
N THR A 130 3.00 8.91 -10.87
CA THR A 130 2.65 8.38 -9.55
C THR A 130 3.56 7.22 -9.15
N ARG A 131 4.06 6.45 -10.11
CA ARG A 131 5.06 5.41 -9.85
C ARG A 131 6.33 5.99 -9.21
N TYR A 132 6.86 7.07 -9.73
CA TYR A 132 8.06 7.72 -9.18
C TYR A 132 7.76 8.35 -7.82
N PHE A 133 6.62 9.00 -7.68
CA PHE A 133 6.16 9.52 -6.39
C PHE A 133 6.13 8.41 -5.33
N LEU A 134 5.51 7.27 -5.63
CA LEU A 134 5.46 6.12 -4.72
C LEU A 134 6.85 5.59 -4.36
N GLN A 135 7.76 5.51 -5.32
CA GLN A 135 9.13 5.06 -5.06
C GLN A 135 9.87 5.98 -4.09
N ASP A 136 9.72 7.29 -4.22
CA ASP A 136 10.39 8.26 -3.38
C ASP A 136 9.78 8.31 -1.98
N GLU A 137 8.45 8.32 -1.87
CA GLU A 137 7.76 8.33 -0.57
C GLU A 137 7.95 7.01 0.20
N LEU A 138 7.99 5.87 -0.49
CA LEU A 138 8.26 4.58 0.15
C LEU A 138 9.66 4.54 0.76
N LYS A 139 10.68 5.10 0.08
CA LYS A 139 12.04 5.22 0.65
C LYS A 139 12.05 6.05 1.92
N LYS A 140 11.32 7.16 1.96
CA LYS A 140 11.19 8.00 3.16
C LYS A 140 10.54 7.23 4.31
N ILE A 141 9.42 6.55 4.05
CA ILE A 141 8.72 5.73 5.05
C ILE A 141 9.63 4.67 5.64
N VAL A 142 10.40 3.97 4.82
CA VAL A 142 11.35 2.94 5.29
C VAL A 142 12.42 3.55 6.18
N LEU A 143 13.03 4.66 5.77
CA LEU A 143 14.08 5.34 6.55
C LEU A 143 13.54 5.87 7.88
N GLU A 144 12.39 6.54 7.89
CA GLU A 144 11.73 7.03 9.09
C GLU A 144 11.39 5.88 10.05
N THR A 145 10.86 4.79 9.53
CA THR A 145 10.52 3.61 10.34
C THR A 145 11.74 2.98 10.98
N ILE A 146 12.87 2.90 10.27
CA ILE A 146 14.14 2.41 10.82
C ILE A 146 14.62 3.35 11.93
N GLU A 147 14.50 4.66 11.75
CA GLU A 147 14.91 5.66 12.74
C GLU A 147 14.02 5.62 13.99
N ASP A 148 12.71 5.48 13.82
CA ASP A 148 11.75 5.30 14.92
C ASP A 148 12.08 4.05 15.76
N VAL A 149 12.42 2.94 15.11
CA VAL A 149 12.85 1.71 15.80
C VAL A 149 14.15 1.93 16.58
N LYS A 150 15.15 2.59 15.99
CA LYS A 150 16.42 2.89 16.68
C LYS A 150 16.23 3.78 17.90
N ASN A 151 15.30 4.71 17.83
CA ASN A 151 15.01 5.67 18.89
C ASN A 151 14.00 5.15 19.92
N GLY A 152 13.48 3.92 19.75
CA GLY A 152 12.50 3.34 20.66
C GLY A 152 11.12 4.01 20.63
N ASN A 153 10.77 4.66 19.51
CA ASN A 153 9.50 5.35 19.32
C ASN A 153 8.37 4.44 18.82
N VAL A 154 8.66 3.15 18.71
CA VAL A 154 7.69 2.14 18.21
C VAL A 154 7.54 1.01 19.23
#